data_4f8f1b1c78c6ff0a7e57a769e1aa447e
#
_entry.id   4f8f1b1c78c6ff0a7e57a769e1aa447e
#
_cell.length_a   1.000
_cell.length_b   1.000
_cell.length_c   1.000
_cell.angle_alpha   90.00
_cell.angle_beta   90.00
_cell.angle_gamma   90.00
#
_symmetry.space_group_name_H-M   'P 1'
#
loop_
_entity.id
_entity.type
_entity.pdbx_description
1 polymer ?
#
loop_
_entity_poly.entity_id
_entity_poly.type
_entity_poly.pdbx_seq_one_letter_code
_entity_poly.pdbx_strand_id
1 'polypeptide(L)'
;MSASFRPCPAVYPGDCVAVIAPASGFDRAAFDAGLALVDARYESVYGPGIFERERYLAGSDGRRLDELNAALADPEVRALFCARGGYGATRLLGRLRDADPGAAAKLLIGFSDITALHLWMQAHGRMSIHGPVLTQLGRLPQATCERLFGLLESSSPPAALRGAATYVGGVAEGPLLGGNLSVFSRVLGTPFMPPIDGAVLLLEDQGERPYRLDRMWTHLQLAGVFARVRGIVLGTFTGCEEPDAPYGSADVLRELAEATGLPCAAGFPIGHGDVNEPVPLGAAVRLDADSATLTFLQAAVTG
;
A
#
# COMPACT_ATOMS: atom_id res chain seq x y z
N MET A 1 19.17 6.15 -13.37
CA MET A 1 18.24 7.28 -13.12
C MET A 1 17.17 6.74 -12.17
N SER A 2 16.89 7.42 -11.06
CA SER A 2 15.82 7.03 -10.13
C SER A 2 14.48 7.08 -10.86
N ALA A 3 13.60 6.11 -10.60
CA ALA A 3 12.25 6.11 -11.15
C ALA A 3 11.52 7.38 -10.68
N SER A 4 10.85 8.05 -11.60
CA SER A 4 10.03 9.24 -11.28
C SER A 4 8.56 8.85 -11.36
N PHE A 5 7.82 9.10 -10.28
CA PHE A 5 6.39 8.83 -10.20
C PHE A 5 5.60 10.12 -10.25
N ARG A 6 4.51 10.11 -11.00
CA ARG A 6 3.66 11.28 -11.19
C ARG A 6 2.57 11.33 -10.13
N PRO A 7 2.44 12.45 -9.40
CA PRO A 7 1.30 12.68 -8.52
C PRO A 7 0.01 12.78 -9.34
N CYS A 8 -1.12 12.54 -8.67
CA CYS A 8 -2.44 12.70 -9.26
C CYS A 8 -2.98 14.13 -9.01
N PRO A 9 -4.02 14.59 -9.71
CA PRO A 9 -4.77 15.78 -9.32
C PRO A 9 -5.35 15.61 -7.92
N ALA A 10 -5.43 16.70 -7.15
CA ALA A 10 -6.08 16.69 -5.84
C ALA A 10 -7.57 16.34 -5.97
N VAL A 11 -8.09 15.70 -4.92
CA VAL A 11 -9.51 15.36 -4.78
C VAL A 11 -10.12 16.31 -3.76
N TYR A 12 -11.18 17.01 -4.12
CA TYR A 12 -11.80 18.00 -3.24
C TYR A 12 -13.12 17.49 -2.67
N PRO A 13 -13.58 18.01 -1.53
CA PRO A 13 -14.92 17.71 -1.01
C PRO A 13 -16.00 17.93 -2.07
N GLY A 14 -16.88 16.94 -2.25
CA GLY A 14 -17.91 16.91 -3.29
C GLY A 14 -17.46 16.26 -4.61
N ASP A 15 -16.17 15.96 -4.82
CA ASP A 15 -15.74 15.21 -5.98
C ASP A 15 -16.26 13.76 -5.95
N CYS A 16 -16.45 13.18 -7.14
CA CYS A 16 -16.85 11.79 -7.29
C CYS A 16 -15.67 10.84 -7.00
N VAL A 17 -15.88 9.85 -6.14
CA VAL A 17 -14.93 8.78 -5.86
C VAL A 17 -15.57 7.41 -6.07
N ALA A 18 -14.84 6.46 -6.63
CA ALA A 18 -15.35 5.11 -6.81
C ALA A 18 -14.94 4.20 -5.64
N VAL A 19 -15.86 3.37 -5.17
CA VAL A 19 -15.54 2.24 -4.30
C VAL A 19 -15.50 0.97 -5.14
N ILE A 20 -14.41 0.22 -5.07
CA ILE A 20 -14.17 -1.00 -5.83
C ILE A 20 -13.80 -2.16 -4.91
N ALA A 21 -14.12 -3.38 -5.30
CA ALA A 21 -13.78 -4.60 -4.56
C ALA A 21 -12.91 -5.55 -5.40
N PRO A 22 -11.60 -5.25 -5.61
CA PRO A 22 -10.75 -6.01 -6.52
C PRO A 22 -10.23 -7.34 -5.91
N ALA A 23 -10.47 -7.59 -4.63
CA ALA A 23 -9.89 -8.71 -3.88
C ALA A 23 -10.96 -9.59 -3.20
N SER A 24 -10.93 -9.73 -1.89
CA SER A 24 -11.88 -10.58 -1.14
C SER A 24 -13.22 -9.91 -0.88
N GLY A 25 -14.27 -10.75 -0.70
CA GLY A 25 -15.54 -10.30 -0.16
C GLY A 25 -15.41 -9.78 1.27
N PHE A 26 -16.30 -8.91 1.69
CA PHE A 26 -16.21 -8.15 2.93
C PHE A 26 -17.54 -8.13 3.71
N ASP A 27 -17.49 -7.65 4.95
CA ASP A 27 -18.65 -7.48 5.81
C ASP A 27 -19.41 -6.21 5.41
N ARG A 28 -20.76 -6.31 5.33
CA ARG A 28 -21.63 -5.22 4.91
C ARG A 28 -21.64 -4.08 5.92
N ALA A 29 -21.69 -4.38 7.22
CA ALA A 29 -21.74 -3.34 8.24
C ALA A 29 -20.44 -2.54 8.29
N ALA A 30 -19.30 -3.21 8.15
CA ALA A 30 -18.01 -2.53 8.05
C ALA A 30 -17.89 -1.66 6.78
N PHE A 31 -18.46 -2.12 5.65
CA PHE A 31 -18.55 -1.34 4.43
C PHE A 31 -19.40 -0.07 4.63
N ASP A 32 -20.61 -0.22 5.15
CA ASP A 32 -21.53 0.90 5.36
C ASP A 32 -20.96 1.93 6.35
N ALA A 33 -20.25 1.48 7.40
CA ALA A 33 -19.56 2.38 8.33
C ALA A 33 -18.42 3.17 7.68
N GLY A 34 -17.62 2.53 6.83
CA GLY A 34 -16.57 3.22 6.09
C GLY A 34 -17.13 4.15 5.01
N LEU A 35 -18.16 3.70 4.31
CA LEU A 35 -18.85 4.49 3.29
C LEU A 35 -19.40 5.79 3.84
N ALA A 36 -20.02 5.75 5.01
CA ALA A 36 -20.56 6.95 5.67
C ALA A 36 -19.49 8.03 5.92
N LEU A 37 -18.23 7.64 6.19
CA LEU A 37 -17.13 8.59 6.35
C LEU A 37 -16.67 9.17 5.01
N VAL A 38 -16.71 8.39 3.95
CA VAL A 38 -16.37 8.84 2.58
C VAL A 38 -17.48 9.76 2.07
N ASP A 39 -18.77 9.38 2.24
CA ASP A 39 -19.94 10.16 1.81
C ASP A 39 -20.11 11.47 2.57
N ALA A 40 -19.58 11.57 3.78
CA ALA A 40 -19.55 12.84 4.52
C ALA A 40 -18.64 13.89 3.85
N ARG A 41 -17.84 13.49 2.84
CA ARG A 41 -16.83 14.36 2.23
C ARG A 41 -16.86 14.36 0.70
N TYR A 42 -17.15 13.22 0.07
CA TYR A 42 -17.14 13.01 -1.38
C TYR A 42 -18.47 12.41 -1.86
N GLU A 43 -18.73 12.43 -3.13
CA GLU A 43 -19.81 11.66 -3.75
C GLU A 43 -19.30 10.27 -4.12
N SER A 44 -19.67 9.24 -3.34
CA SER A 44 -19.20 7.88 -3.62
C SER A 44 -20.12 7.15 -4.60
N VAL A 45 -19.49 6.41 -5.53
CA VAL A 45 -20.18 5.54 -6.48
C VAL A 45 -19.62 4.13 -6.41
N TYR A 46 -20.49 3.12 -6.55
CA TYR A 46 -20.12 1.72 -6.68
C TYR A 46 -21.17 0.92 -7.42
N GLY A 47 -20.73 -0.16 -8.09
CA GLY A 47 -21.62 -1.04 -8.80
C GLY A 47 -22.45 -1.95 -7.87
N PRO A 48 -23.68 -2.35 -8.27
CA PRO A 48 -24.53 -3.22 -7.43
C PRO A 48 -23.91 -4.59 -7.17
N GLY A 49 -23.03 -5.07 -8.06
CA GLY A 49 -22.33 -6.35 -7.92
C GLY A 49 -21.18 -6.33 -6.90
N ILE A 50 -20.87 -5.19 -6.26
CA ILE A 50 -19.73 -5.09 -5.30
C ILE A 50 -19.85 -6.06 -4.12
N PHE A 51 -21.07 -6.50 -3.77
CA PHE A 51 -21.35 -7.44 -2.68
C PHE A 51 -21.40 -8.90 -3.13
N GLU A 52 -21.16 -9.19 -4.41
CA GLU A 52 -21.09 -10.56 -4.90
C GLU A 52 -19.97 -11.32 -4.19
N ARG A 53 -20.19 -12.62 -4.02
CA ARG A 53 -19.22 -13.52 -3.40
C ARG A 53 -19.02 -14.77 -4.25
N GLU A 54 -17.77 -15.09 -4.51
CA GLU A 54 -17.37 -16.35 -5.10
C GLU A 54 -16.23 -16.93 -4.25
N ARG A 55 -16.56 -17.89 -3.36
CA ARG A 55 -15.65 -18.42 -2.33
C ARG A 55 -15.14 -17.28 -1.44
N TYR A 56 -13.82 -17.02 -1.49
CA TYR A 56 -13.14 -15.95 -0.74
C TYR A 56 -13.05 -14.63 -1.50
N LEU A 57 -13.49 -14.57 -2.77
CA LEU A 57 -13.40 -13.42 -3.64
C LEU A 57 -14.69 -12.56 -3.60
N ALA A 58 -14.56 -11.29 -3.94
CA ALA A 58 -15.67 -10.40 -4.18
C ALA A 58 -16.22 -10.62 -5.60
N GLY A 59 -16.86 -11.76 -5.84
CA GLY A 59 -17.34 -12.19 -7.15
C GLY A 59 -16.25 -12.72 -8.08
N SER A 60 -16.59 -12.93 -9.34
CA SER A 60 -15.68 -13.48 -10.36
C SER A 60 -14.52 -12.52 -10.70
N ASP A 61 -13.45 -13.07 -11.28
CA ASP A 61 -12.35 -12.25 -11.80
C ASP A 61 -12.82 -11.24 -12.84
N GLY A 62 -13.82 -11.64 -13.68
CA GLY A 62 -14.44 -10.75 -14.69
C GLY A 62 -15.10 -9.55 -14.04
N ARG A 63 -16.03 -9.79 -13.09
CA ARG A 63 -16.71 -8.71 -12.36
C ARG A 63 -15.76 -7.71 -11.74
N ARG A 64 -14.74 -8.22 -11.01
CA ARG A 64 -13.75 -7.38 -10.29
C ARG A 64 -12.91 -6.54 -11.26
N LEU A 65 -12.54 -7.12 -12.41
CA LEU A 65 -11.81 -6.43 -13.45
C LEU A 65 -12.67 -5.38 -14.16
N ASP A 66 -13.91 -5.72 -14.49
CA ASP A 66 -14.83 -4.81 -15.18
C ASP A 66 -15.15 -3.59 -14.29
N GLU A 67 -15.34 -3.80 -12.98
CA GLU A 67 -15.52 -2.72 -12.01
C GLU A 67 -14.28 -1.80 -11.93
N LEU A 68 -13.08 -2.36 -11.82
CA LEU A 68 -11.83 -1.59 -11.80
C LEU A 68 -11.65 -0.79 -13.11
N ASN A 69 -11.87 -1.43 -14.26
CA ASN A 69 -11.72 -0.77 -15.56
C ASN A 69 -12.77 0.34 -15.75
N ALA A 70 -14.02 0.12 -15.33
CA ALA A 70 -15.07 1.14 -15.41
C ALA A 70 -14.70 2.36 -14.54
N ALA A 71 -14.24 2.14 -13.29
CA ALA A 71 -13.83 3.21 -12.41
C ALA A 71 -12.60 3.98 -12.94
N LEU A 72 -11.65 3.29 -13.58
CA LEU A 72 -10.49 3.93 -14.21
C LEU A 72 -10.88 4.75 -15.45
N ALA A 73 -11.85 4.28 -16.23
CA ALA A 73 -12.27 4.92 -17.46
C ALA A 73 -13.23 6.11 -17.26
N ASP A 74 -13.96 6.16 -16.15
CA ASP A 74 -14.96 7.19 -15.88
C ASP A 74 -14.29 8.55 -15.62
N PRO A 75 -14.48 9.59 -16.44
CA PRO A 75 -13.82 10.88 -16.28
C PRO A 75 -14.24 11.65 -15.01
N GLU A 76 -15.40 11.35 -14.44
CA GLU A 76 -15.90 12.01 -13.23
C GLU A 76 -15.23 11.48 -11.97
N VAL A 77 -14.79 10.21 -11.97
CA VAL A 77 -14.13 9.60 -10.81
C VAL A 77 -12.71 10.17 -10.61
N ARG A 78 -12.42 10.67 -9.41
CA ARG A 78 -11.13 11.25 -9.04
C ARG A 78 -10.23 10.30 -8.26
N ALA A 79 -10.80 9.41 -7.45
CA ALA A 79 -10.05 8.43 -6.67
C ALA A 79 -10.80 7.09 -6.56
N LEU A 80 -10.06 6.01 -6.29
CA LEU A 80 -10.59 4.66 -6.12
C LEU A 80 -10.29 4.16 -4.71
N PHE A 81 -11.32 3.98 -3.91
CA PHE A 81 -11.22 3.33 -2.59
C PHE A 81 -11.43 1.84 -2.72
N CYS A 82 -10.43 1.03 -2.34
CA CYS A 82 -10.60 -0.41 -2.26
C CYS A 82 -11.44 -0.79 -1.05
N ALA A 83 -12.50 -1.58 -1.24
CA ALA A 83 -13.39 -1.99 -0.16
C ALA A 83 -12.65 -2.85 0.87
N ARG A 84 -11.83 -3.79 0.42
CA ARG A 84 -11.06 -4.72 1.25
C ARG A 84 -9.83 -5.26 0.48
N GLY A 85 -8.79 -5.67 1.24
CA GLY A 85 -7.72 -6.54 0.77
C GLY A 85 -8.10 -8.03 0.83
N GLY A 86 -7.25 -8.85 1.40
CA GLY A 86 -7.42 -10.29 1.51
C GLY A 86 -6.69 -11.07 0.43
N TYR A 87 -7.36 -11.49 -0.65
CA TYR A 87 -6.75 -12.14 -1.80
C TYR A 87 -7.56 -11.92 -3.08
N GLY A 88 -6.89 -11.81 -4.21
CA GLY A 88 -7.50 -11.82 -5.53
C GLY A 88 -7.02 -10.73 -6.49
N ALA A 89 -6.41 -9.65 -5.98
CA ALA A 89 -5.91 -8.56 -6.82
C ALA A 89 -4.81 -9.03 -7.79
N THR A 90 -3.90 -9.90 -7.35
CA THR A 90 -2.87 -10.49 -8.22
C THR A 90 -3.43 -11.24 -9.42
N ARG A 91 -4.64 -11.83 -9.31
CA ARG A 91 -5.30 -12.54 -10.43
C ARG A 91 -5.69 -11.60 -11.58
N LEU A 92 -5.84 -10.32 -11.29
CA LEU A 92 -6.23 -9.30 -12.28
C LEU A 92 -5.04 -8.81 -13.11
N LEU A 93 -3.81 -8.89 -12.59
CA LEU A 93 -2.61 -8.30 -13.20
C LEU A 93 -2.39 -8.73 -14.64
N GLY A 94 -2.56 -10.03 -14.94
CA GLY A 94 -2.39 -10.56 -16.29
C GLY A 94 -3.33 -9.96 -17.34
N ARG A 95 -4.49 -9.48 -16.90
CA ARG A 95 -5.51 -8.84 -17.74
C ARG A 95 -5.41 -7.31 -17.73
N LEU A 96 -4.67 -6.74 -16.77
CA LEU A 96 -4.35 -5.32 -16.69
C LEU A 96 -3.04 -4.95 -17.41
N ARG A 97 -2.33 -5.93 -17.95
CA ARG A 97 -0.97 -5.75 -18.48
C ARG A 97 -0.85 -4.61 -19.49
N ASP A 98 -1.82 -4.50 -20.39
CA ASP A 98 -1.81 -3.52 -21.48
C ASP A 98 -2.78 -2.34 -21.20
N ALA A 99 -3.39 -2.32 -20.01
CA ALA A 99 -4.26 -1.22 -19.60
C ALA A 99 -3.40 -0.08 -19.06
N ASP A 100 -3.59 1.11 -19.60
CA ASP A 100 -3.09 2.34 -18.95
C ASP A 100 -3.99 2.62 -17.73
N PRO A 101 -3.44 2.86 -16.52
CA PRO A 101 -4.24 3.31 -15.38
C PRO A 101 -4.99 4.63 -15.59
N GLY A 102 -5.03 5.08 -16.83
CA GLY A 102 -5.86 6.16 -17.33
C GLY A 102 -5.07 7.45 -17.61
N ALA A 103 -5.50 8.15 -18.65
CA ALA A 103 -5.02 9.50 -18.99
C ALA A 103 -5.35 10.51 -17.86
N ALA A 104 -6.48 10.31 -17.15
CA ALA A 104 -6.79 10.98 -15.90
C ALA A 104 -6.16 10.17 -14.77
N ALA A 105 -4.99 10.60 -14.29
CA ALA A 105 -4.33 9.99 -13.15
C ALA A 105 -5.26 10.00 -11.94
N LYS A 106 -5.64 8.82 -11.43
CA LYS A 106 -6.52 8.64 -10.27
C LYS A 106 -5.74 8.00 -9.14
N LEU A 107 -5.98 8.46 -7.91
CA LEU A 107 -5.41 7.82 -6.74
C LEU A 107 -6.09 6.49 -6.47
N LEU A 108 -5.32 5.44 -6.30
CA LEU A 108 -5.77 4.15 -5.78
C LEU A 108 -5.44 4.09 -4.29
N ILE A 109 -6.43 3.82 -3.45
CA ILE A 109 -6.31 3.74 -1.99
C ILE A 109 -6.57 2.32 -1.53
N GLY A 110 -5.65 1.78 -0.73
CA GLY A 110 -5.78 0.46 -0.13
C GLY A 110 -4.46 -0.09 0.38
N PHE A 111 -4.44 -1.31 0.90
CA PHE A 111 -3.24 -1.99 1.38
C PHE A 111 -3.43 -3.51 1.37
N SER A 112 -2.51 -4.27 1.96
CA SER A 112 -2.58 -5.72 1.99
C SER A 112 -2.50 -6.30 0.56
N ASP A 113 -3.47 -7.11 0.13
CA ASP A 113 -3.52 -7.67 -1.24
C ASP A 113 -3.56 -6.59 -2.34
N ILE A 114 -3.99 -5.36 -2.01
CA ILE A 114 -3.98 -4.22 -2.93
C ILE A 114 -2.55 -3.81 -3.32
N THR A 115 -1.54 -4.25 -2.58
CA THR A 115 -0.12 -4.11 -2.96
C THR A 115 0.12 -4.54 -4.42
N ALA A 116 -0.58 -5.58 -4.90
CA ALA A 116 -0.48 -6.01 -6.30
C ALA A 116 -0.88 -4.89 -7.29
N LEU A 117 -1.95 -4.16 -6.99
CA LEU A 117 -2.38 -3.03 -7.80
C LEU A 117 -1.50 -1.80 -7.61
N HIS A 118 -0.95 -1.57 -6.41
CA HIS A 118 0.04 -0.52 -6.19
C HIS A 118 1.29 -0.75 -7.04
N LEU A 119 1.80 -1.98 -7.10
CA LEU A 119 2.94 -2.33 -7.95
C LEU A 119 2.62 -2.11 -9.45
N TRP A 120 1.40 -2.46 -9.88
CA TRP A 120 0.95 -2.18 -11.23
C TRP A 120 0.88 -0.68 -11.52
N MET A 121 0.33 0.15 -10.61
CA MET A 121 0.33 1.61 -10.74
C MET A 121 1.77 2.16 -10.85
N GLN A 122 2.67 1.67 -10.00
CA GLN A 122 4.07 2.07 -9.99
C GLN A 122 4.81 1.64 -11.28
N ALA A 123 4.49 0.47 -11.85
CA ALA A 123 5.05 0.05 -13.14
C ALA A 123 4.67 1.02 -14.28
N HIS A 124 3.55 1.76 -14.13
CA HIS A 124 3.11 2.81 -15.05
C HIS A 124 3.54 4.22 -14.61
N GLY A 125 4.45 4.34 -13.64
CA GLY A 125 4.96 5.61 -13.14
C GLY A 125 3.91 6.46 -12.42
N ARG A 126 2.94 5.83 -11.75
CA ARG A 126 1.85 6.49 -11.01
C ARG A 126 2.03 6.34 -9.51
N MET A 127 1.68 7.38 -8.77
CA MET A 127 1.54 7.33 -7.33
C MET A 127 0.23 6.68 -6.92
N SER A 128 0.21 6.12 -5.71
CA SER A 128 -0.97 5.56 -5.07
C SER A 128 -0.86 5.71 -3.55
N ILE A 129 -1.88 5.39 -2.79
CA ILE A 129 -1.86 5.49 -1.32
C ILE A 129 -1.97 4.11 -0.70
N HIS A 130 -0.87 3.65 -0.08
CA HIS A 130 -0.92 2.53 0.86
C HIS A 130 -1.53 3.03 2.14
N GLY A 131 -2.72 2.56 2.45
CA GLY A 131 -3.48 3.03 3.61
C GLY A 131 -4.77 2.26 3.79
N PRO A 132 -5.59 2.66 4.76
CA PRO A 132 -6.81 1.93 5.11
C PRO A 132 -7.71 1.65 3.91
N VAL A 133 -8.21 0.41 3.84
CA VAL A 133 -9.34 0.07 2.97
C VAL A 133 -10.64 0.59 3.56
N LEU A 134 -11.67 0.75 2.73
CA LEU A 134 -12.97 1.32 3.15
C LEU A 134 -13.51 0.65 4.42
N THR A 135 -13.50 -0.69 4.50
CA THR A 135 -14.02 -1.45 5.64
C THR A 135 -13.24 -1.28 6.94
N GLN A 136 -12.10 -0.59 6.92
CA GLN A 136 -11.36 -0.24 8.13
C GLN A 136 -11.70 1.14 8.67
N LEU A 137 -12.15 2.07 7.83
CA LEU A 137 -12.28 3.48 8.19
C LEU A 137 -13.17 3.68 9.43
N GLY A 138 -14.29 2.95 9.52
CA GLY A 138 -15.22 3.08 10.66
C GLY A 138 -14.68 2.63 12.02
N ARG A 139 -13.51 2.01 12.09
CA ARG A 139 -12.87 1.52 13.33
C ARG A 139 -11.54 2.17 13.66
N LEU A 140 -10.99 2.96 12.73
CA LEU A 140 -9.70 3.62 12.93
C LEU A 140 -9.85 4.94 13.71
N PRO A 141 -8.79 5.41 14.35
CA PRO A 141 -8.76 6.74 14.95
C PRO A 141 -9.10 7.81 13.92
N GLN A 142 -9.87 8.81 14.34
CA GLN A 142 -10.26 9.94 13.47
C GLN A 142 -9.02 10.61 12.82
N ALA A 143 -7.94 10.78 13.58
CA ALA A 143 -6.70 11.38 13.07
C ALA A 143 -6.11 10.62 11.86
N THR A 144 -6.20 9.28 11.85
CA THR A 144 -5.77 8.45 10.71
C THR A 144 -6.66 8.68 9.48
N CYS A 145 -7.98 8.80 9.68
CA CYS A 145 -8.91 9.13 8.59
C CYS A 145 -8.66 10.55 8.04
N GLU A 146 -8.46 11.52 8.92
CA GLU A 146 -8.12 12.91 8.53
C GLU A 146 -6.80 12.97 7.76
N ARG A 147 -5.79 12.19 8.19
CA ARG A 147 -4.54 12.07 7.44
C ARG A 147 -4.78 11.47 6.05
N LEU A 148 -5.63 10.46 5.91
CA LEU A 148 -5.97 9.90 4.61
C LEU A 148 -6.59 10.95 3.69
N PHE A 149 -7.60 11.66 4.17
CA PHE A 149 -8.24 12.72 3.38
C PHE A 149 -7.26 13.85 3.06
N GLY A 150 -6.38 14.21 3.99
CA GLY A 150 -5.32 15.18 3.75
C GLY A 150 -4.36 14.79 2.63
N LEU A 151 -4.07 13.48 2.47
CA LEU A 151 -3.25 12.98 1.35
C LEU A 151 -3.95 13.11 -0.01
N LEU A 152 -5.27 13.07 -0.04
CA LEU A 152 -6.05 13.24 -1.26
C LEU A 152 -6.21 14.71 -1.65
N GLU A 153 -6.24 15.61 -0.68
CA GLU A 153 -6.68 16.99 -0.85
C GLU A 153 -5.55 18.02 -0.85
N SER A 154 -4.43 17.71 -0.17
CA SER A 154 -3.34 18.65 0.01
C SER A 154 -2.15 18.36 -0.89
N SER A 155 -1.74 19.35 -1.65
CA SER A 155 -0.49 19.33 -2.43
C SER A 155 0.77 19.57 -1.58
N SER A 156 0.63 19.65 -0.25
CA SER A 156 1.76 19.70 0.67
C SER A 156 2.19 18.29 1.08
N PRO A 157 3.51 18.03 1.25
CA PRO A 157 3.98 16.78 1.79
C PRO A 157 3.35 16.49 3.16
N PRO A 158 2.93 15.25 3.44
CA PRO A 158 2.34 14.92 4.74
C PRO A 158 3.37 14.97 5.85
N ALA A 159 2.89 15.09 7.10
CA ALA A 159 3.73 15.06 8.28
C ALA A 159 4.56 13.76 8.34
N ALA A 160 5.78 13.84 8.84
CA ALA A 160 6.67 12.71 9.02
C ALA A 160 6.06 11.65 9.95
N LEU A 161 6.42 10.39 9.75
CA LEU A 161 6.10 9.28 10.64
C LEU A 161 7.33 8.86 11.44
N ARG A 162 7.09 8.32 12.62
CA ARG A 162 8.13 7.76 13.47
C ARG A 162 7.95 6.26 13.63
N GLY A 163 9.04 5.54 13.47
CA GLY A 163 9.16 4.13 13.84
C GLY A 163 9.50 3.97 15.32
N ALA A 164 9.50 2.74 15.77
CA ALA A 164 9.80 2.37 17.16
C ALA A 164 11.25 1.96 17.40
N ALA A 165 11.99 1.56 16.35
CA ALA A 165 13.33 1.02 16.48
C ALA A 165 14.19 1.26 15.24
N THR A 166 15.49 1.46 15.48
CA THR A 166 16.54 1.42 14.46
C THR A 166 17.10 0.00 14.40
N TYR A 167 17.15 -0.58 13.20
CA TYR A 167 17.84 -1.86 12.98
C TYR A 167 19.23 -1.62 12.37
N VAL A 168 19.34 -0.77 11.37
CA VAL A 168 20.61 -0.35 10.78
C VAL A 168 20.57 1.17 10.62
N GLY A 169 21.55 1.86 11.22
CA GLY A 169 21.65 3.32 11.15
C GLY A 169 21.94 3.86 9.76
N GLY A 170 21.83 5.17 9.61
CA GLY A 170 22.12 5.89 8.37
C GLY A 170 20.89 6.54 7.74
N VAL A 171 21.10 7.16 6.59
CA VAL A 171 20.09 7.93 5.88
C VAL A 171 19.91 7.39 4.47
N ALA A 172 18.66 7.27 4.03
CA ALA A 172 18.31 6.89 2.67
C ALA A 172 17.25 7.84 2.07
N GLU A 173 17.43 8.21 0.82
CA GLU A 173 16.46 9.02 0.07
C GLU A 173 16.09 8.32 -1.23
N GLY A 174 14.81 8.36 -1.57
CA GLY A 174 14.30 7.76 -2.81
C GLY A 174 12.76 7.73 -2.83
N PRO A 175 12.15 7.23 -3.90
CA PRO A 175 10.71 6.98 -3.93
C PRO A 175 10.34 5.87 -2.94
N LEU A 176 9.23 6.02 -2.22
CA LEU A 176 8.69 4.99 -1.33
C LEU A 176 7.96 3.94 -2.16
N LEU A 177 8.43 2.71 -2.18
CA LEU A 177 7.83 1.59 -2.91
C LEU A 177 7.60 0.40 -1.97
N GLY A 178 6.71 -0.51 -2.35
CA GLY A 178 6.49 -1.75 -1.61
C GLY A 178 5.07 -1.87 -1.05
N GLY A 179 4.93 -2.38 0.17
CA GLY A 179 3.68 -2.67 0.85
C GLY A 179 3.74 -4.04 1.54
N ASN A 180 2.70 -4.87 1.36
CA ASN A 180 2.65 -6.19 1.97
C ASN A 180 3.75 -7.12 1.42
N LEU A 181 4.61 -7.65 2.31
CA LEU A 181 5.78 -8.47 1.95
C LEU A 181 5.37 -9.75 1.21
N SER A 182 4.31 -10.42 1.66
CA SER A 182 3.77 -11.61 1.03
C SER A 182 3.39 -11.37 -0.42
N VAL A 183 2.69 -10.27 -0.68
CA VAL A 183 2.25 -9.92 -2.05
C VAL A 183 3.42 -9.44 -2.89
N PHE A 184 4.28 -8.56 -2.34
CA PHE A 184 5.47 -8.05 -3.03
C PHE A 184 6.37 -9.20 -3.50
N SER A 185 6.67 -10.16 -2.62
CA SER A 185 7.51 -11.31 -2.94
C SER A 185 6.94 -12.18 -4.07
N ARG A 186 5.62 -12.24 -4.21
CA ARG A 186 4.94 -13.06 -5.24
C ARG A 186 4.85 -12.37 -6.60
N VAL A 187 4.94 -11.05 -6.63
CA VAL A 187 5.02 -10.27 -7.88
C VAL A 187 6.46 -10.21 -8.40
N LEU A 188 7.45 -10.41 -7.53
CA LEU A 188 8.87 -10.40 -7.88
C LEU A 188 9.20 -11.48 -8.93
N GLY A 189 9.93 -11.07 -9.97
CA GLY A 189 10.26 -11.94 -11.11
C GLY A 189 9.14 -12.03 -12.16
N THR A 190 8.04 -11.32 -11.99
CA THR A 190 6.97 -11.19 -12.99
C THR A 190 7.10 -9.87 -13.76
N PRO A 191 6.47 -9.74 -14.96
CA PRO A 191 6.48 -8.49 -15.72
C PRO A 191 5.71 -7.33 -15.05
N PHE A 192 5.09 -7.55 -13.90
CA PHE A 192 4.33 -6.55 -13.15
C PHE A 192 5.14 -5.86 -12.05
N MET A 193 6.39 -6.29 -11.86
CA MET A 193 7.30 -5.66 -10.91
C MET A 193 7.78 -4.31 -11.44
N PRO A 194 7.54 -3.19 -10.72
CA PRO A 194 8.05 -1.88 -11.14
C PRO A 194 9.57 -1.80 -11.01
N PRO A 195 10.21 -0.79 -11.66
CA PRO A 195 11.59 -0.45 -11.36
C PRO A 195 11.73 -0.02 -9.90
N ILE A 196 12.63 -0.69 -9.15
CA ILE A 196 12.88 -0.42 -7.72
C ILE A 196 14.20 0.29 -7.45
N ASP A 197 14.94 0.62 -8.50
CA ASP A 197 16.29 1.19 -8.38
C ASP A 197 16.27 2.53 -7.64
N GLY A 198 17.00 2.58 -6.55
CA GLY A 198 17.11 3.77 -5.71
C GLY A 198 15.92 4.03 -4.80
N ALA A 199 14.98 3.08 -4.65
CA ALA A 199 13.82 3.22 -3.78
C ALA A 199 14.15 3.07 -2.29
N VAL A 200 13.29 3.62 -1.44
CA VAL A 200 13.13 3.23 -0.05
C VAL A 200 12.00 2.20 0.00
N LEU A 201 12.31 0.99 0.46
CA LEU A 201 11.39 -0.15 0.41
C LEU A 201 10.56 -0.23 1.69
N LEU A 202 9.24 -0.08 1.56
CA LEU A 202 8.27 -0.32 2.63
C LEU A 202 7.85 -1.78 2.63
N LEU A 203 7.94 -2.44 3.79
CA LEU A 203 7.46 -3.81 3.99
C LEU A 203 6.64 -3.90 5.27
N GLU A 204 5.51 -4.57 5.21
CA GLU A 204 4.63 -4.91 6.33
C GLU A 204 3.97 -6.27 6.06
N ASP A 205 3.47 -6.97 7.08
CA ASP A 205 2.72 -8.21 6.85
C ASP A 205 1.82 -8.55 8.04
N GLN A 206 0.97 -9.58 7.87
CA GLN A 206 0.09 -10.12 8.90
C GLN A 206 0.05 -11.65 8.87
N GLY A 207 0.14 -12.27 10.05
CA GLY A 207 -0.13 -13.71 10.21
C GLY A 207 0.91 -14.65 9.62
N GLU A 208 2.05 -14.13 9.19
CA GLU A 208 3.15 -14.92 8.67
C GLU A 208 4.13 -15.29 9.78
N ARG A 209 4.41 -16.58 9.96
CA ARG A 209 5.38 -17.04 10.97
C ARG A 209 6.80 -16.56 10.64
N PRO A 210 7.69 -16.41 11.64
CA PRO A 210 9.04 -15.87 11.42
C PRO A 210 9.82 -16.57 10.30
N TYR A 211 9.77 -17.90 10.19
CA TYR A 211 10.44 -18.63 9.11
C TYR A 211 9.87 -18.35 7.71
N ARG A 212 8.60 -17.91 7.62
CA ARG A 212 8.01 -17.50 6.34
C ARG A 212 8.46 -16.10 5.96
N LEU A 213 8.58 -15.20 6.94
CA LEU A 213 9.17 -13.87 6.74
C LEU A 213 10.61 -14.01 6.23
N ASP A 214 11.42 -14.86 6.90
CA ASP A 214 12.79 -15.17 6.48
C ASP A 214 12.81 -15.70 5.03
N ARG A 215 11.96 -16.67 4.68
CA ARG A 215 11.88 -17.23 3.33
C ARG A 215 11.57 -16.16 2.28
N MET A 216 10.63 -15.26 2.56
CA MET A 216 10.28 -14.18 1.65
C MET A 216 11.41 -13.16 1.53
N TRP A 217 12.03 -12.80 2.64
CA TRP A 217 13.19 -11.91 2.65
C TRP A 217 14.37 -12.51 1.89
N THR A 218 14.70 -13.77 2.14
CA THR A 218 15.72 -14.51 1.40
C THR A 218 15.42 -14.52 -0.10
N HIS A 219 14.14 -14.68 -0.49
CA HIS A 219 13.75 -14.56 -1.91
C HIS A 219 14.06 -13.16 -2.46
N LEU A 220 13.75 -12.08 -1.73
CA LEU A 220 14.09 -10.72 -2.13
C LEU A 220 15.61 -10.55 -2.30
N GLN A 221 16.39 -11.12 -1.37
CA GLN A 221 17.84 -11.06 -1.40
C GLN A 221 18.41 -11.80 -2.63
N LEU A 222 17.97 -13.03 -2.88
CA LEU A 222 18.41 -13.84 -4.03
C LEU A 222 18.01 -13.21 -5.38
N ALA A 223 16.90 -12.49 -5.41
CA ALA A 223 16.44 -11.73 -6.57
C ALA A 223 17.16 -10.36 -6.74
N GLY A 224 18.10 -10.02 -5.85
CA GLY A 224 18.91 -8.82 -5.93
C GLY A 224 18.17 -7.53 -5.55
N VAL A 225 17.05 -7.61 -4.83
CA VAL A 225 16.25 -6.43 -4.43
C VAL A 225 17.09 -5.48 -3.58
N PHE A 226 17.78 -6.01 -2.56
CA PHE A 226 18.55 -5.17 -1.62
C PHE A 226 19.80 -4.52 -2.24
N ALA A 227 20.30 -5.03 -3.36
CA ALA A 227 21.36 -4.37 -4.14
C ALA A 227 20.84 -3.15 -4.95
N ARG A 228 19.53 -2.98 -5.08
CA ARG A 228 18.88 -1.96 -5.91
C ARG A 228 18.20 -0.86 -5.10
N VAL A 229 17.74 -1.16 -3.89
CA VAL A 229 17.11 -0.19 -2.99
C VAL A 229 18.13 0.52 -2.12
N ARG A 230 17.74 1.65 -1.50
CA ARG A 230 18.64 2.49 -0.68
C ARG A 230 18.39 2.38 0.81
N GLY A 231 17.21 1.94 1.21
CA GLY A 231 16.83 1.80 2.61
C GLY A 231 15.55 1.02 2.78
N ILE A 232 15.24 0.63 3.99
CA ILE A 232 14.12 -0.24 4.33
C ILE A 232 13.30 0.39 5.46
N VAL A 233 12.01 0.50 5.25
CA VAL A 233 10.99 0.90 6.23
C VAL A 233 10.17 -0.32 6.57
N LEU A 234 10.21 -0.77 7.83
CA LEU A 234 9.37 -1.86 8.31
C LEU A 234 8.17 -1.30 9.05
N GLY A 235 6.98 -1.56 8.52
CA GLY A 235 5.71 -1.27 9.15
C GLY A 235 5.38 -2.24 10.27
N THR A 236 4.11 -2.61 10.40
CA THR A 236 3.66 -3.60 11.39
C THR A 236 3.77 -5.02 10.84
N PHE A 237 4.13 -5.97 11.72
CA PHE A 237 4.13 -7.42 11.46
C PHE A 237 3.20 -8.08 12.48
N THR A 238 1.90 -7.88 12.29
CA THR A 238 0.87 -8.24 13.27
C THR A 238 0.57 -9.74 13.23
N GLY A 239 0.61 -10.40 14.40
CA GLY A 239 0.34 -11.84 14.49
C GLY A 239 1.39 -12.71 13.79
N CYS A 240 2.63 -12.18 13.64
CA CYS A 240 3.73 -12.86 12.97
C CYS A 240 4.65 -13.62 13.96
N GLU A 241 4.19 -13.82 15.18
CA GLU A 241 4.98 -14.48 16.22
C GLU A 241 4.98 -16.01 16.10
N GLU A 242 6.02 -16.67 16.61
CA GLU A 242 6.07 -18.12 16.77
C GLU A 242 5.71 -18.45 18.23
N PRO A 243 4.56 -19.12 18.46
CA PRO A 243 4.19 -19.52 19.81
C PRO A 243 5.30 -20.32 20.49
N ASP A 244 5.59 -20.02 21.77
CA ASP A 244 6.55 -20.72 22.62
C ASP A 244 8.01 -20.69 22.15
N ALA A 245 8.34 -19.89 21.12
CA ALA A 245 9.72 -19.69 20.68
C ALA A 245 10.45 -18.64 21.56
N PRO A 246 11.76 -18.79 21.79
CA PRO A 246 12.56 -17.80 22.51
C PRO A 246 12.91 -16.57 21.65
N TYR A 247 12.34 -16.44 20.45
CA TYR A 247 12.54 -15.33 19.49
C TYR A 247 11.22 -14.95 18.87
N GLY A 248 11.11 -13.69 18.44
CA GLY A 248 9.95 -13.17 17.71
C GLY A 248 10.26 -12.80 16.26
N SER A 249 9.24 -12.35 15.56
CA SER A 249 9.37 -11.83 14.19
C SER A 249 10.32 -10.62 14.13
N ALA A 250 10.31 -9.78 15.18
CA ALA A 250 11.18 -8.61 15.26
C ALA A 250 12.67 -8.99 15.34
N ASP A 251 13.02 -10.07 16.01
CA ASP A 251 14.40 -10.55 16.11
C ASP A 251 14.89 -11.03 14.75
N VAL A 252 14.09 -11.86 14.06
CA VAL A 252 14.40 -12.38 12.74
C VAL A 252 14.53 -11.24 11.72
N LEU A 253 13.59 -10.29 11.70
CA LEU A 253 13.64 -9.17 10.78
C LEU A 253 14.83 -8.25 11.04
N ARG A 254 15.25 -8.08 12.31
CA ARG A 254 16.45 -7.33 12.68
C ARG A 254 17.71 -8.00 12.11
N GLU A 255 17.90 -9.29 12.36
CA GLU A 255 19.05 -10.04 11.84
C GLU A 255 19.14 -9.98 10.31
N LEU A 256 18.01 -10.14 9.63
CA LEU A 256 17.92 -10.07 8.18
C LEU A 256 18.21 -8.66 7.64
N ALA A 257 17.74 -7.62 8.33
CA ALA A 257 18.02 -6.22 7.97
C ALA A 257 19.49 -5.88 8.16
N GLU A 258 20.09 -6.26 9.30
CA GLU A 258 21.50 -6.06 9.61
C GLU A 258 22.40 -6.71 8.54
N ALA A 259 22.03 -7.89 8.06
CA ALA A 259 22.76 -8.58 6.98
C ALA A 259 22.75 -7.82 5.65
N THR A 260 21.80 -6.93 5.40
CA THR A 260 21.76 -6.09 4.18
C THR A 260 22.74 -4.92 4.24
N GLY A 261 23.04 -4.41 5.44
CA GLY A 261 23.80 -3.19 5.67
C GLY A 261 23.10 -1.90 5.22
N LEU A 262 21.86 -1.97 4.79
CA LEU A 262 21.07 -0.80 4.35
C LEU A 262 20.45 -0.08 5.55
N PRO A 263 20.35 1.27 5.54
CA PRO A 263 19.59 2.00 6.53
C PRO A 263 18.19 1.37 6.69
N CYS A 264 17.86 0.94 7.92
CA CYS A 264 16.62 0.25 8.22
C CYS A 264 16.05 0.68 9.56
N ALA A 265 14.79 1.10 9.58
CA ALA A 265 14.03 1.37 10.80
C ALA A 265 12.69 0.63 10.77
N ALA A 266 12.20 0.25 11.95
CA ALA A 266 11.05 -0.64 12.12
C ALA A 266 10.01 -0.06 13.07
N GLY A 267 8.80 -0.67 13.05
CA GLY A 267 7.70 -0.31 13.93
C GLY A 267 7.01 0.99 13.52
N PHE A 268 7.03 1.32 12.22
CA PHE A 268 6.17 2.39 11.71
C PHE A 268 4.70 1.97 11.80
N PRO A 269 3.78 2.88 12.14
CA PRO A 269 2.34 2.56 12.27
C PRO A 269 1.68 2.41 10.88
N ILE A 270 2.24 1.58 10.02
CA ILE A 270 1.81 1.32 8.65
C ILE A 270 1.52 -0.17 8.49
N GLY A 271 0.33 -0.54 8.02
CA GLY A 271 -0.06 -1.93 7.75
C GLY A 271 -1.18 -2.45 8.65
N HIS A 272 -1.07 -3.71 9.11
CA HIS A 272 -2.16 -4.43 9.79
C HIS A 272 -2.24 -4.22 11.31
N GLY A 273 -1.64 -3.16 11.84
CA GLY A 273 -1.75 -2.79 13.26
C GLY A 273 -3.11 -2.18 13.62
N ASP A 274 -3.24 -1.76 14.89
CA ASP A 274 -4.41 -1.02 15.38
C ASP A 274 -4.56 0.35 14.69
N VAL A 275 -3.43 0.90 14.25
CA VAL A 275 -3.33 2.11 13.43
C VAL A 275 -2.70 1.73 12.10
N ASN A 276 -3.24 2.24 11.02
CA ASN A 276 -2.69 2.09 9.66
C ASN A 276 -2.55 3.47 9.04
N GLU A 277 -1.45 4.15 9.35
CA GLU A 277 -1.17 5.49 8.81
C GLU A 277 -0.99 5.43 7.29
N PRO A 278 -1.77 6.18 6.53
CA PRO A 278 -1.67 6.19 5.09
C PRO A 278 -0.40 6.91 4.63
N VAL A 279 0.24 6.33 3.60
CA VAL A 279 1.47 6.85 3.00
C VAL A 279 1.40 6.89 1.48
N PRO A 280 1.95 7.91 0.82
CA PRO A 280 1.98 8.02 -0.63
C PRO A 280 3.10 7.14 -1.20
N LEU A 281 2.74 6.07 -1.87
CA LEU A 281 3.67 5.25 -2.64
C LEU A 281 4.07 5.95 -3.94
N GLY A 282 5.35 5.90 -4.28
CA GLY A 282 5.97 6.63 -5.38
C GLY A 282 6.47 8.02 -4.99
N ALA A 283 6.04 8.59 -3.86
CA ALA A 283 6.54 9.87 -3.38
C ALA A 283 8.00 9.79 -2.93
N ALA A 284 8.76 10.85 -3.19
CA ALA A 284 10.09 10.98 -2.65
C ALA A 284 10.05 11.10 -1.12
N VAL A 285 10.86 10.28 -0.45
CA VAL A 285 10.98 10.26 1.01
C VAL A 285 12.44 10.30 1.44
N ARG A 286 12.67 10.70 2.69
CA ARG A 286 13.92 10.58 3.43
C ARG A 286 13.67 9.71 4.66
N LEU A 287 14.32 8.56 4.71
CA LEU A 287 14.44 7.74 5.91
C LEU A 287 15.70 8.18 6.65
N ASP A 288 15.53 8.70 7.84
CA ASP A 288 16.58 8.84 8.83
C ASP A 288 16.44 7.67 9.81
N ALA A 289 17.20 6.60 9.57
CA ALA A 289 17.11 5.40 10.36
C ALA A 289 17.70 5.58 11.78
N ASP A 290 18.63 6.51 11.98
CA ASP A 290 19.21 6.78 13.31
C ASP A 290 18.15 7.31 14.28
N SER A 291 17.21 8.13 13.78
CA SER A 291 16.09 8.66 14.56
C SER A 291 14.77 7.92 14.30
N ALA A 292 14.80 6.84 13.53
CA ALA A 292 13.62 6.09 13.05
C ALA A 292 12.52 7.03 12.50
N THR A 293 12.90 7.99 11.66
CA THR A 293 11.99 9.00 11.12
C THR A 293 11.86 8.87 9.59
N LEU A 294 10.63 8.78 9.10
CA LEU A 294 10.30 8.81 7.67
C LEU A 294 9.67 10.16 7.33
N THR A 295 10.41 10.99 6.60
CA THR A 295 9.97 12.30 6.13
C THR A 295 9.53 12.21 4.67
N PHE A 296 8.35 12.73 4.36
CA PHE A 296 7.85 12.82 2.99
C PHE A 296 8.32 14.13 2.36
N LEU A 297 8.97 14.04 1.21
CA LEU A 297 9.51 15.19 0.48
C LEU A 297 8.58 15.65 -0.65
N GLN A 298 7.54 14.84 -0.92
CA GLN A 298 6.60 15.06 -2.01
C GLN A 298 5.19 14.67 -1.57
N ALA A 299 4.18 15.43 -2.04
CA ALA A 299 2.78 15.08 -1.87
C ALA A 299 2.33 14.01 -2.88
N ALA A 300 1.22 13.32 -2.59
CA ALA A 300 0.58 12.38 -3.50
C ALA A 300 -0.16 13.08 -4.65
N VAL A 301 -0.52 14.33 -4.46
CA VAL A 301 -1.35 15.11 -5.38
C VAL A 301 -0.71 16.44 -5.73
N THR A 302 -1.15 16.98 -6.87
CA THR A 302 -0.88 18.36 -7.30
C THR A 302 -2.12 19.23 -7.05
N GLY A 303 -1.91 20.51 -6.79
CA GLY A 303 -3.00 21.48 -6.69
C GLY A 303 -3.59 21.80 -8.05
#